data_4266f5b5d8ac5a4bce3dad4066122a80
#
_entry.id   4266f5b5d8ac5a4bce3dad4066122a80
#
_cell.length_a   1.000
_cell.length_b   1.000
_cell.length_c   1.000
_cell.angle_alpha   90.00
_cell.angle_beta   90.00
_cell.angle_gamma   90.00
#
_symmetry.space_group_name_H-M   'P 1'
#
loop_
_entity.id
_entity.type
_entity.pdbx_description
1 polymer ?
#
loop_
_entity_poly.entity_id
_entity_poly.type
_entity_poly.pdbx_seq_one_letter_code
_entity_poly.pdbx_strand_id
1 'polypeptide(L)'
;MDKEVLIQYCEMKEEIKDLRQRIMKLDKFLEKPPIVADTVTGSRKDLTIGPIKITGIPDPEYARKKNARIRYRALLEAKEAELLELTCQAEEYIDSIQKSELRTMFRFYFIDGLTFVKTAEYMNNEYPNRKIKYTDENVKKRIQRYFKKLENVPQCPEEKC
;
A
#
# COMPACT_ATOMS: atom_id res chain seq x y z
N MET A 1 -1.57 24.07 0.24
CA MET A 1 -1.31 22.62 0.09
C MET A 1 -1.28 22.01 1.48
N ASP A 2 -2.09 20.99 1.70
CA ASP A 2 -2.34 20.45 3.03
C ASP A 2 -1.46 19.23 3.35
N LYS A 3 -1.08 19.10 4.64
CA LYS A 3 -0.43 17.92 5.21
C LYS A 3 -1.19 16.61 4.92
N GLU A 4 -2.50 16.73 4.65
CA GLU A 4 -3.40 15.62 4.32
C GLU A 4 -2.94 14.84 3.08
N VAL A 5 -2.28 15.50 2.11
CA VAL A 5 -1.73 14.84 0.92
C VAL A 5 -0.72 13.75 1.30
N LEU A 6 0.16 14.02 2.28
CA LEU A 6 1.13 13.02 2.74
C LEU A 6 0.45 11.84 3.45
N ILE A 7 -0.63 12.10 4.18
CA ILE A 7 -1.41 11.05 4.86
C ILE A 7 -2.10 10.19 3.81
N GLN A 8 -2.83 10.80 2.87
CA GLN A 8 -3.50 10.09 1.78
C GLN A 8 -2.53 9.27 0.93
N TYR A 9 -1.35 9.81 0.64
CA TYR A 9 -0.30 9.09 -0.06
C TYR A 9 0.13 7.81 0.68
N CYS A 10 0.36 7.89 2.00
CA CYS A 10 0.73 6.74 2.81
C CYS A 10 -0.41 5.70 2.88
N GLU A 11 -1.65 6.14 3.07
CA GLU A 11 -2.83 5.28 3.11
C GLU A 11 -3.02 4.55 1.78
N MET A 12 -2.89 5.24 0.66
CA MET A 12 -2.98 4.65 -0.68
C MET A 12 -1.90 3.59 -0.92
N LYS A 13 -0.67 3.82 -0.44
CA LYS A 13 0.40 2.80 -0.51
C LYS A 13 0.04 1.53 0.25
N GLU A 14 -0.55 1.62 1.43
CA GLU A 14 -0.96 0.44 2.21
C GLU A 14 -2.15 -0.28 1.56
N GLU A 15 -3.12 0.43 0.97
CA GLU A 15 -4.20 -0.18 0.19
C GLU A 15 -3.68 -0.97 -1.01
N ILE A 16 -2.74 -0.40 -1.78
CA ILE A 16 -2.11 -1.07 -2.91
C ILE A 16 -1.36 -2.32 -2.47
N LYS A 17 -0.67 -2.25 -1.35
CA LYS A 17 0.05 -3.39 -0.77
C LYS A 17 -0.92 -4.52 -0.37
N ASP A 18 -2.05 -4.19 0.25
CA ASP A 18 -3.09 -5.17 0.59
C ASP A 18 -3.69 -5.83 -0.67
N LEU A 19 -4.02 -5.02 -1.70
CA LEU A 19 -4.51 -5.54 -2.97
C LEU A 19 -3.53 -6.51 -3.63
N ARG A 20 -2.24 -6.16 -3.66
CA ARG A 20 -1.18 -7.05 -4.19
C ARG A 20 -1.11 -8.38 -3.42
N GLN A 21 -1.24 -8.34 -2.09
CA GLN A 21 -1.26 -9.56 -1.27
C GLN A 21 -2.51 -10.43 -1.56
N ARG A 22 -3.68 -9.81 -1.74
CA ARG A 22 -4.92 -10.53 -2.11
C ARG A 22 -4.79 -11.18 -3.48
N ILE A 23 -4.26 -10.47 -4.47
CA ILE A 23 -4.00 -11.00 -5.81
C ILE A 23 -3.04 -12.19 -5.74
N MET A 24 -1.94 -12.06 -4.99
CA MET A 24 -0.97 -13.14 -4.83
C MET A 24 -1.58 -14.40 -4.19
N LYS A 25 -2.51 -14.26 -3.23
CA LYS A 25 -3.22 -15.39 -2.63
C LYS A 25 -4.14 -16.07 -3.66
N LEU A 26 -4.81 -15.28 -4.51
CA LEU A 26 -5.67 -15.81 -5.57
C LEU A 26 -4.84 -16.49 -6.68
N ASP A 27 -3.71 -15.92 -7.08
CA ASP A 27 -2.82 -16.51 -8.05
C ASP A 27 -2.30 -17.88 -7.58
N LYS A 28 -1.85 -17.99 -6.32
CA LYS A 28 -1.45 -19.28 -5.72
C LYS A 28 -2.56 -20.33 -5.73
N PHE A 29 -3.80 -19.92 -5.46
CA PHE A 29 -4.95 -20.83 -5.52
C PHE A 29 -5.24 -21.29 -6.95
N LEU A 30 -5.16 -20.37 -7.92
CA LEU A 30 -5.47 -20.65 -9.32
C LEU A 30 -4.38 -21.48 -10.01
N GLU A 31 -3.12 -21.38 -9.56
CA GLU A 31 -2.00 -22.21 -10.02
C GLU A 31 -2.13 -23.66 -9.56
N LYS A 32 -2.59 -23.86 -8.32
CA LYS A 32 -2.74 -25.20 -7.72
C LYS A 32 -4.10 -25.31 -7.04
N PRO A 33 -5.20 -25.39 -7.82
CA PRO A 33 -6.52 -25.52 -7.24
C PRO A 33 -6.66 -26.85 -6.50
N PRO A 34 -7.39 -26.88 -5.38
CA PRO A 34 -7.62 -28.11 -4.64
C PRO A 34 -8.45 -29.08 -5.47
N ILE A 35 -8.02 -30.33 -5.53
CA ILE A 35 -8.79 -31.41 -6.11
C ILE A 35 -9.74 -31.95 -5.03
N VAL A 36 -11.03 -31.86 -5.28
CA VAL A 36 -12.08 -32.43 -4.42
C VAL A 36 -12.59 -33.75 -5.00
N ALA A 37 -12.97 -34.63 -4.13
CA ALA A 37 -13.60 -35.89 -4.51
C ALA A 37 -15.01 -35.90 -3.96
N ASP A 38 -15.95 -36.25 -4.82
CA ASP A 38 -17.34 -36.45 -4.46
C ASP A 38 -17.83 -37.83 -4.92
N THR A 39 -18.88 -38.33 -4.34
CA THR A 39 -19.49 -39.60 -4.72
C THR A 39 -20.88 -39.36 -5.21
N VAL A 40 -21.12 -39.70 -6.48
CA VAL A 40 -22.41 -39.60 -7.12
C VAL A 40 -22.95 -41.00 -7.43
N THR A 41 -24.26 -41.16 -7.42
CA THR A 41 -24.90 -42.42 -7.87
C THR A 41 -25.04 -42.35 -9.39
N GLY A 42 -24.48 -43.32 -10.08
CA GLY A 42 -24.57 -43.38 -11.54
C GLY A 42 -24.53 -44.82 -12.08
N SER A 43 -24.80 -44.96 -13.36
CA SER A 43 -24.69 -46.23 -14.09
C SER A 43 -23.20 -46.54 -14.39
N ARG A 44 -22.80 -47.76 -14.04
CA ARG A 44 -21.50 -48.31 -14.41
C ARG A 44 -21.53 -48.93 -15.82
N LYS A 45 -20.38 -49.27 -16.36
CA LYS A 45 -20.26 -49.90 -17.69
C LYS A 45 -20.98 -51.26 -17.79
N ASP A 46 -21.17 -51.93 -16.67
CA ASP A 46 -21.87 -53.19 -16.53
C ASP A 46 -23.41 -53.02 -16.34
N LEU A 47 -23.92 -51.81 -16.53
CA LEU A 47 -25.34 -51.43 -16.36
C LEU A 47 -25.83 -51.47 -14.91
N THR A 48 -24.97 -51.72 -13.94
CA THR A 48 -25.37 -51.65 -12.51
C THR A 48 -25.36 -50.18 -12.05
N ILE A 49 -26.29 -49.82 -11.16
CA ILE A 49 -26.37 -48.52 -10.52
C ILE A 49 -25.61 -48.60 -9.20
N GLY A 50 -24.72 -47.68 -8.97
CA GLY A 50 -23.93 -47.64 -7.74
C GLY A 50 -23.13 -46.36 -7.54
N PRO A 51 -22.44 -46.20 -6.43
CA PRO A 51 -21.62 -45.04 -6.17
C PRO A 51 -20.43 -44.96 -7.11
N ILE A 52 -20.24 -43.82 -7.75
CA ILE A 52 -19.12 -43.49 -8.62
C ILE A 52 -18.39 -42.33 -7.96
N LYS A 53 -17.09 -42.50 -7.69
CA LYS A 53 -16.24 -41.42 -7.18
C LYS A 53 -15.83 -40.53 -8.34
N ILE A 54 -16.15 -39.24 -8.24
CA ILE A 54 -15.75 -38.20 -9.18
C ILE A 54 -14.69 -37.34 -8.48
N THR A 55 -13.59 -37.08 -9.16
CA THR A 55 -12.54 -36.18 -8.68
C THR A 55 -12.37 -35.04 -9.68
N GLY A 56 -12.25 -33.82 -9.17
CA GLY A 56 -12.08 -32.66 -10.04
C GLY A 56 -11.88 -31.37 -9.26
N ILE A 57 -11.74 -30.29 -10.01
CA ILE A 57 -11.66 -28.93 -9.41
C ILE A 57 -13.09 -28.45 -9.17
N PRO A 58 -13.40 -27.86 -8.01
CA PRO A 58 -14.74 -27.31 -7.72
C PRO A 58 -14.98 -26.07 -8.60
N ASP A 59 -15.64 -26.27 -9.74
CA ASP A 59 -15.82 -25.24 -10.78
C ASP A 59 -16.45 -23.93 -10.25
N PRO A 60 -17.52 -23.94 -9.42
CA PRO A 60 -18.09 -22.69 -8.92
C PRO A 60 -17.13 -21.86 -8.07
N GLU A 61 -16.26 -22.50 -7.29
CA GLU A 61 -15.28 -21.79 -6.46
C GLU A 61 -14.11 -21.26 -7.29
N TYR A 62 -13.63 -22.08 -8.22
CA TYR A 62 -12.58 -21.69 -9.16
C TYR A 62 -12.98 -20.48 -10.00
N ALA A 63 -14.19 -20.51 -10.58
CA ALA A 63 -14.72 -19.40 -11.38
C ALA A 63 -14.87 -18.12 -10.55
N ARG A 64 -15.40 -18.23 -9.31
CA ARG A 64 -15.48 -17.06 -8.40
C ARG A 64 -14.13 -16.45 -8.09
N LYS A 65 -13.13 -17.26 -7.77
CA LYS A 65 -11.78 -16.75 -7.46
C LYS A 65 -11.07 -16.16 -8.70
N LYS A 66 -11.28 -16.76 -9.87
CA LYS A 66 -10.80 -16.21 -11.15
C LYS A 66 -11.39 -14.83 -11.43
N ASN A 67 -12.72 -14.68 -11.25
CA ASN A 67 -13.38 -13.39 -11.43
C ASN A 67 -12.94 -12.35 -10.37
N ALA A 68 -12.76 -12.76 -9.12
CA ALA A 68 -12.23 -11.89 -8.07
C ALA A 68 -10.82 -11.39 -8.41
N ARG A 69 -9.94 -12.24 -8.94
CA ARG A 69 -8.60 -11.85 -9.40
C ARG A 69 -8.66 -10.78 -10.48
N ILE A 70 -9.52 -10.94 -11.48
CA ILE A 70 -9.68 -9.96 -12.56
C ILE A 70 -10.12 -8.60 -11.99
N ARG A 71 -11.11 -8.59 -11.09
CA ARG A 71 -11.59 -7.37 -10.45
C ARG A 71 -10.51 -6.69 -9.60
N TYR A 72 -9.74 -7.45 -8.81
CA TYR A 72 -8.68 -6.88 -7.99
C TYR A 72 -7.51 -6.34 -8.82
N ARG A 73 -7.20 -6.95 -9.97
CA ARG A 73 -6.18 -6.41 -10.89
C ARG A 73 -6.62 -5.08 -11.50
N ALA A 74 -7.85 -4.98 -11.98
CA ALA A 74 -8.38 -3.73 -12.49
C ALA A 74 -8.42 -2.62 -11.43
N LEU A 75 -8.79 -2.97 -10.18
CA LEU A 75 -8.76 -2.04 -9.07
C LEU A 75 -7.33 -1.60 -8.72
N LEU A 76 -6.36 -2.53 -8.76
CA LEU A 76 -4.96 -2.22 -8.52
C LEU A 76 -4.42 -1.23 -9.55
N GLU A 77 -4.67 -1.45 -10.84
CA GLU A 77 -4.25 -0.54 -11.92
C GLU A 77 -4.82 0.87 -11.73
N ALA A 78 -6.10 0.99 -11.37
CA ALA A 78 -6.73 2.28 -11.09
C ALA A 78 -6.07 2.98 -9.88
N LYS A 79 -5.81 2.25 -8.80
CA LYS A 79 -5.16 2.78 -7.60
C LYS A 79 -3.68 3.14 -7.82
N GLU A 80 -2.97 2.41 -8.65
CA GLU A 80 -1.58 2.74 -9.02
C GLU A 80 -1.51 4.02 -9.86
N ALA A 81 -2.48 4.25 -10.75
CA ALA A 81 -2.58 5.51 -11.49
C ALA A 81 -2.88 6.71 -10.56
N GLU A 82 -3.81 6.55 -9.60
CA GLU A 82 -4.12 7.55 -8.59
C GLU A 82 -2.92 7.84 -7.68
N LEU A 83 -2.18 6.80 -7.27
CA LEU A 83 -0.97 6.95 -6.47
C LEU A 83 0.10 7.79 -7.19
N LEU A 84 0.25 7.64 -8.49
CA LEU A 84 1.22 8.42 -9.26
C LEU A 84 0.93 9.91 -9.17
N GLU A 85 -0.33 10.30 -9.27
CA GLU A 85 -0.75 11.70 -9.12
C GLU A 85 -0.53 12.20 -7.68
N LEU A 86 -0.88 11.41 -6.69
CA LEU A 86 -0.61 11.74 -5.28
C LEU A 86 0.89 11.83 -4.98
N THR A 87 1.73 11.06 -5.67
CA THR A 87 3.19 11.15 -5.53
C THR A 87 3.68 12.53 -5.96
N CYS A 88 3.23 13.02 -7.12
CA CYS A 88 3.60 14.36 -7.59
C CYS A 88 3.16 15.45 -6.60
N GLN A 89 1.95 15.37 -6.11
CA GLN A 89 1.42 16.32 -5.13
C GLN A 89 2.19 16.26 -3.80
N ALA A 90 2.58 15.06 -3.34
CA ALA A 90 3.36 14.87 -2.13
C ALA A 90 4.78 15.46 -2.28
N GLU A 91 5.41 15.26 -3.44
CA GLU A 91 6.73 15.85 -3.73
C GLU A 91 6.68 17.36 -3.81
N GLU A 92 5.68 17.93 -4.48
CA GLU A 92 5.44 19.39 -4.52
C GLU A 92 5.25 19.97 -3.12
N TYR A 93 4.48 19.28 -2.27
CA TYR A 93 4.32 19.69 -0.88
C TYR A 93 5.65 19.67 -0.13
N ILE A 94 6.45 18.61 -0.28
CA ILE A 94 7.77 18.51 0.37
C ILE A 94 8.69 19.60 -0.14
N ASP A 95 8.67 19.93 -1.43
CA ASP A 95 9.51 20.98 -2.00
C ASP A 95 9.14 22.38 -1.50
N SER A 96 7.90 22.60 -1.09
CA SER A 96 7.45 23.83 -0.44
C SER A 96 8.06 24.06 0.94
N ILE A 97 8.64 23.01 1.57
CA ILE A 97 9.29 23.11 2.88
C ILE A 97 10.59 23.92 2.76
N GLN A 98 10.68 25.04 3.47
CA GLN A 98 11.83 25.97 3.35
C GLN A 98 13.18 25.34 3.70
N LYS A 99 13.22 24.45 4.71
CA LYS A 99 14.47 23.85 5.21
C LYS A 99 14.83 22.59 4.41
N SER A 100 15.94 22.64 3.67
CA SER A 100 16.44 21.50 2.88
C SER A 100 16.58 20.20 3.70
N GLU A 101 17.12 20.31 4.92
CA GLU A 101 17.26 19.19 5.84
C GLU A 101 15.91 18.49 6.17
N LEU A 102 14.84 19.28 6.32
CA LEU A 102 13.50 18.72 6.54
C LEU A 102 12.94 18.10 5.26
N ARG A 103 13.16 18.72 4.08
CA ARG A 103 12.75 18.11 2.80
C ARG A 103 13.33 16.72 2.64
N THR A 104 14.64 16.57 2.84
CA THR A 104 15.33 15.27 2.75
C THR A 104 14.74 14.26 3.75
N MET A 105 14.52 14.69 5.00
CA MET A 105 13.92 13.85 6.03
C MET A 105 12.51 13.40 5.68
N PHE A 106 11.69 14.30 5.11
CA PHE A 106 10.33 13.99 4.67
C PHE A 106 10.30 13.04 3.48
N ARG A 107 11.21 13.20 2.50
CA ARG A 107 11.36 12.26 1.38
C ARG A 107 11.67 10.85 1.89
N PHE A 108 12.68 10.70 2.72
CA PHE A 108 13.04 9.39 3.29
C PHE A 108 11.90 8.74 4.05
N TYR A 109 11.16 9.51 4.85
CA TYR A 109 10.11 8.95 5.66
C TYR A 109 8.81 8.68 4.88
N PHE A 110 8.32 9.66 4.11
CA PHE A 110 7.02 9.55 3.43
C PHE A 110 7.14 8.90 2.05
N ILE A 111 8.06 9.35 1.19
CA ILE A 111 8.17 8.85 -0.19
C ILE A 111 8.84 7.48 -0.21
N ASP A 112 10.02 7.36 0.39
CA ASP A 112 10.77 6.10 0.41
C ASP A 112 10.21 5.10 1.42
N GLY A 113 9.35 5.53 2.35
CA GLY A 113 8.69 4.68 3.34
C GLY A 113 9.64 4.08 4.37
N LEU A 114 10.74 4.78 4.68
CA LEU A 114 11.72 4.32 5.66
C LEU A 114 11.18 4.47 7.10
N THR A 115 11.57 3.57 7.97
CA THR A 115 11.30 3.70 9.41
C THR A 115 12.08 4.87 10.01
N PHE A 116 11.68 5.40 11.16
CA PHE A 116 12.40 6.48 11.84
C PHE A 116 13.87 6.15 12.08
N VAL A 117 14.19 4.88 12.42
CA VAL A 117 15.56 4.40 12.61
C VAL A 117 16.37 4.53 11.31
N LYS A 118 15.86 3.96 10.21
CA LYS A 118 16.51 4.04 8.90
C LYS A 118 16.61 5.47 8.40
N THR A 119 15.57 6.27 8.58
CA THR A 119 15.60 7.69 8.23
C THR A 119 16.73 8.42 8.98
N ALA A 120 16.93 8.14 10.27
CA ALA A 120 18.01 8.70 11.05
C ALA A 120 19.39 8.27 10.53
N GLU A 121 19.55 6.99 10.16
CA GLU A 121 20.80 6.47 9.56
C GLU A 121 21.12 7.17 8.23
N TYR A 122 20.15 7.25 7.31
CA TYR A 122 20.32 7.92 6.02
C TYR A 122 20.61 9.41 6.19
N MET A 123 19.90 10.10 7.11
CA MET A 123 20.19 11.50 7.42
C MET A 123 21.61 11.71 7.98
N ASN A 124 22.13 10.78 8.76
CA ASN A 124 23.51 10.85 9.26
C ASN A 124 24.55 10.65 8.15
N ASN A 125 24.21 9.85 7.14
CA ASN A 125 25.07 9.64 5.97
C ASN A 125 25.07 10.87 5.05
N GLU A 126 23.92 11.49 4.82
CA GLU A 126 23.80 12.70 4.00
C GLU A 126 24.43 13.93 4.68
N TYR A 127 24.40 13.99 6.00
CA TYR A 127 24.92 15.13 6.79
C TYR A 127 26.02 14.69 7.77
N PRO A 128 27.19 14.17 7.28
CA PRO A 128 28.21 13.56 8.13
C PRO A 128 28.90 14.57 9.08
N ASN A 129 28.99 15.84 8.69
CA ASN A 129 29.71 16.89 9.43
C ASN A 129 28.89 17.51 10.56
N ARG A 130 27.71 16.95 10.85
CA ARG A 130 26.85 17.49 11.89
C ARG A 130 27.37 17.14 13.30
N LYS A 131 27.43 18.13 14.18
CA LYS A 131 27.85 17.96 15.59
C LYS A 131 26.94 16.99 16.37
N ILE A 132 25.62 17.06 16.13
CA ILE A 132 24.63 16.21 16.77
C ILE A 132 24.04 15.26 15.75
N LYS A 133 24.23 13.98 15.94
CA LYS A 133 23.70 12.94 15.08
C LYS A 133 22.18 12.82 15.20
N TYR A 134 21.54 12.38 14.11
CA TYR A 134 20.12 12.07 14.13
C TYR A 134 19.87 10.76 14.86
N THR A 135 18.83 10.74 15.69
CA THR A 135 18.24 9.55 16.30
C THR A 135 16.80 9.41 15.85
N ASP A 136 16.22 8.24 15.99
CA ASP A 136 14.82 7.95 15.66
C ASP A 136 13.86 8.90 16.39
N GLU A 137 14.06 9.12 17.70
CA GLU A 137 13.27 10.09 18.48
C GLU A 137 13.41 11.53 17.95
N ASN A 138 14.62 11.92 17.56
CA ASN A 138 14.87 13.27 17.05
C ASN A 138 14.14 13.47 15.72
N VAL A 139 14.20 12.49 14.80
CA VAL A 139 13.47 12.51 13.52
C VAL A 139 11.97 12.61 13.78
N LYS A 140 11.42 11.73 14.62
CA LYS A 140 10.00 11.74 14.98
C LYS A 140 9.55 13.09 15.54
N LYS A 141 10.29 13.63 16.53
CA LYS A 141 9.98 14.92 17.16
C LYS A 141 10.05 16.09 16.17
N ARG A 142 10.97 16.06 15.18
CA ARG A 142 11.11 17.11 14.14
C ARG A 142 9.92 17.09 13.19
N ILE A 143 9.50 15.92 12.71
CA ILE A 143 8.33 15.76 11.86
C ILE A 143 7.07 16.23 12.59
N GLN A 144 6.86 15.80 13.84
CA GLN A 144 5.72 16.20 14.65
C GLN A 144 5.68 17.72 14.92
N ARG A 145 6.83 18.34 15.24
CA ARG A 145 6.90 19.79 15.47
C ARG A 145 6.61 20.59 14.20
N TYR A 146 7.00 20.08 13.06
CA TYR A 146 6.69 20.74 11.79
C TYR A 146 5.18 20.79 11.57
N PHE A 147 4.47 19.69 11.74
CA PHE A 147 3.00 19.64 11.59
C PHE A 147 2.27 20.49 12.65
N LYS A 148 2.71 20.44 13.91
CA LYS A 148 2.13 21.29 14.97
C LYS A 148 2.31 22.79 14.70
N LYS A 149 3.44 23.17 14.11
CA LYS A 149 3.68 24.57 13.75
C LYS A 149 2.71 25.06 12.67
N LEU A 150 2.33 24.21 11.73
CA LEU A 150 1.35 24.53 10.68
C LEU A 150 -0.08 24.67 11.24
N GLU A 151 -0.42 23.89 12.27
CA GLU A 151 -1.73 24.00 12.95
C GLU A 151 -1.89 25.31 13.74
N ASN A 152 -0.80 25.89 14.22
CA ASN A 152 -0.76 27.10 15.02
C ASN A 152 -0.50 28.39 14.22
N VAL A 153 -0.42 28.34 12.89
CA VAL A 153 -0.37 29.56 12.07
C VAL A 153 -1.77 30.13 12.02
N PRO A 154 -2.02 31.35 12.59
CA PRO A 154 -3.32 32.01 12.44
C PRO A 154 -3.56 32.21 10.95
N GLN A 155 -4.70 31.72 10.47
CA GLN A 155 -5.16 32.04 9.12
C GLN A 155 -5.29 33.55 9.04
N CYS A 156 -4.50 34.19 8.18
CA CYS A 156 -4.70 35.61 7.89
C CYS A 156 -6.15 35.81 7.45
N PRO A 157 -6.89 36.76 8.05
CA PRO A 157 -8.21 37.10 7.55
C PRO A 157 -8.06 37.53 6.09
N GLU A 158 -8.81 36.87 5.21
CA GLU A 158 -8.91 37.29 3.81
C GLU A 158 -9.25 38.76 3.80
N GLU A 159 -8.35 39.60 3.31
CA GLU A 159 -8.63 41.01 3.05
C GLU A 159 -9.76 41.05 2.05
N LYS A 160 -10.92 41.47 2.54
CA LYS A 160 -12.02 41.91 1.68
C LYS A 160 -11.53 43.12 0.91
N CYS A 161 -11.19 42.95 -0.36
CA CYS A 161 -11.25 43.99 -1.38
C CYS A 161 -12.57 43.95 -2.11
#